data_d2fff23c9f57560cbb780e27c2c27ee5
#
_entry.id   d2fff23c9f57560cbb780e27c2c27ee5
#
_cell.length_a   1.000
_cell.length_b   1.000
_cell.length_c   1.000
_cell.angle_alpha   90.00
_cell.angle_beta   90.00
_cell.angle_gamma   90.00
#
_symmetry.space_group_name_H-M   'P 1'
#
loop_
_entity.id
_entity.type
_entity.pdbx_description
1 polymer ?
#
loop_
_entity_poly.entity_id
_entity_poly.type
_entity_poly.pdbx_seq_one_letter_code
_entity_poly.pdbx_strand_id
1 'polypeptide(L)'
;MARPVKHDGGLYKREGSKIWWMRYRDKDGVRRRESTLTEDWDEAQKRLRERLQARDNNTLPALRRGQDLTFAEWSDFYLENFSMPPFRAPKTHEVNQRALKHLRKMFESTKLAALTADDIEMYLRKRLKQRALVKTKAGFVEKQVLKATTVHQELRVLRRMLNVAVRKKFLFANPCAGVEFPARVDGLFRPHYVTWSEQQKIEFAAPEYLRNIIRIVTETGLRIYKELTPMKKDQLDLVNRTVWIPDSKTPNGVAEVPLTDIAADAFSNQLAISGPGPYLFPSDENASGHQKTFKTAWHATLRRANVPYFRIYDLRSTYATRLSAGGVADEWVTQLLRQGDAKVFKKYSQMKLQMKREALAKLNRQANEAGPGFGTAQGPAEPGFGTVLAQ
;
A
#
# COMPACT_ATOMS: atom_id res chain seq x y z
N MET A 1 24.87 15.05 -51.51
CA MET A 1 23.87 15.83 -50.77
C MET A 1 22.67 14.93 -50.49
N ALA A 2 22.39 14.64 -49.22
CA ALA A 2 21.21 13.87 -48.83
C ALA A 2 19.95 14.69 -49.18
N ARG A 3 18.99 14.08 -49.89
CA ARG A 3 17.70 14.71 -50.16
C ARG A 3 17.02 15.06 -48.85
N PRO A 4 16.45 16.28 -48.71
CA PRO A 4 15.72 16.64 -47.51
C PRO A 4 14.60 15.61 -47.30
N VAL A 5 14.53 15.05 -46.11
CA VAL A 5 13.48 14.12 -45.69
C VAL A 5 12.14 14.84 -45.90
N LYS A 6 11.33 14.38 -46.87
CA LYS A 6 9.97 14.86 -47.06
C LYS A 6 9.25 14.74 -45.73
N HIS A 7 8.66 15.81 -45.21
CA HIS A 7 7.83 15.77 -43.99
C HIS A 7 6.76 14.70 -44.17
N ASP A 8 6.89 13.61 -43.44
CA ASP A 8 5.99 12.44 -43.49
C ASP A 8 4.59 12.73 -42.98
N GLY A 9 4.36 13.94 -42.45
CA GLY A 9 3.09 14.39 -41.92
C GLY A 9 2.99 15.90 -41.83
N GLY A 10 1.79 16.41 -41.58
CA GLY A 10 1.53 17.84 -41.40
C GLY A 10 0.25 18.11 -40.66
N LEU A 11 0.18 19.29 -40.06
CA LEU A 11 -1.02 19.83 -39.37
C LEU A 11 -1.78 20.75 -40.31
N TYR A 12 -3.10 20.79 -40.15
CA TYR A 12 -3.99 21.70 -40.84
C TYR A 12 -5.26 21.95 -40.05
N LYS A 13 -5.93 23.06 -40.29
CA LYS A 13 -7.28 23.31 -39.77
C LYS A 13 -8.33 22.99 -40.85
N ARG A 14 -9.45 22.43 -40.44
CA ARG A 14 -10.61 22.32 -41.32
C ARG A 14 -11.39 23.63 -41.25
N GLU A 15 -12.08 23.97 -42.29
CA GLU A 15 -12.95 25.11 -42.34
C GLU A 15 -14.02 25.03 -41.23
N GLY A 16 -14.19 26.09 -40.46
CA GLY A 16 -15.10 26.12 -39.30
C GLY A 16 -14.63 25.41 -38.04
N SER A 17 -13.45 24.76 -38.04
CA SER A 17 -12.92 24.06 -36.86
C SER A 17 -11.79 24.81 -36.19
N LYS A 18 -11.87 25.01 -34.86
CA LYS A 18 -10.78 25.52 -34.05
C LYS A 18 -9.71 24.46 -33.80
N ILE A 19 -10.07 23.18 -33.83
CA ILE A 19 -9.21 22.04 -33.54
C ILE A 19 -8.25 21.76 -34.71
N TRP A 20 -6.99 21.51 -34.39
CA TRP A 20 -6.00 21.07 -35.35
C TRP A 20 -6.27 19.64 -35.82
N TRP A 21 -6.01 19.38 -37.10
CA TRP A 21 -6.05 18.05 -37.73
C TRP A 21 -4.66 17.70 -38.22
N MET A 22 -4.31 16.41 -38.11
CA MET A 22 -3.06 15.87 -38.64
C MET A 22 -3.31 15.00 -39.85
N ARG A 23 -2.38 15.05 -40.78
CA ARG A 23 -2.30 14.14 -41.95
C ARG A 23 -0.93 13.46 -41.97
N TYR A 24 -0.89 12.18 -42.21
CA TYR A 24 0.35 11.40 -42.29
C TYR A 24 0.11 10.15 -43.16
N ARG A 25 1.21 9.43 -43.52
CA ARG A 25 1.10 8.10 -44.12
C ARG A 25 1.35 7.04 -43.04
N ASP A 26 0.53 5.97 -43.07
CA ASP A 26 0.82 4.78 -42.28
C ASP A 26 1.92 3.92 -42.94
N LYS A 27 2.25 2.77 -42.32
CA LYS A 27 3.29 1.85 -42.88
C LYS A 27 2.97 1.32 -44.26
N ASP A 28 1.71 1.17 -44.55
CA ASP A 28 1.23 0.66 -45.84
C ASP A 28 1.16 1.78 -46.89
N GLY A 29 1.65 2.98 -46.58
CA GLY A 29 1.65 4.14 -47.45
C GLY A 29 0.29 4.85 -47.54
N VAL A 30 -0.74 4.37 -46.84
CA VAL A 30 -2.08 4.93 -46.87
C VAL A 30 -2.13 6.28 -46.16
N ARG A 31 -2.70 7.28 -46.82
CA ARG A 31 -2.89 8.61 -46.22
C ARG A 31 -3.96 8.56 -45.15
N ARG A 32 -3.59 8.97 -43.93
CA ARG A 32 -4.47 9.08 -42.79
C ARG A 32 -4.72 10.55 -42.44
N ARG A 33 -5.93 10.83 -41.95
CA ARG A 33 -6.35 12.15 -41.45
C ARG A 33 -7.06 11.94 -40.14
N GLU A 34 -6.56 12.54 -39.05
CA GLU A 34 -7.08 12.38 -37.71
C GLU A 34 -7.14 13.74 -37.00
N SER A 35 -8.11 13.88 -36.09
CA SER A 35 -8.17 15.05 -35.21
C SER A 35 -7.07 14.96 -34.16
N THR A 36 -6.44 16.09 -33.85
CA THR A 36 -5.52 16.17 -32.72
C THR A 36 -6.26 16.39 -31.39
N LEU A 37 -7.55 16.66 -31.42
CA LEU A 37 -8.39 16.93 -30.23
C LEU A 37 -7.90 18.15 -29.40
N THR A 38 -7.12 19.05 -30.00
CA THR A 38 -6.60 20.26 -29.34
C THR A 38 -6.61 21.44 -30.30
N GLU A 39 -6.78 22.64 -29.72
CA GLU A 39 -6.66 23.93 -30.42
C GLU A 39 -5.23 24.48 -30.36
N ASP A 40 -4.42 23.95 -29.43
CA ASP A 40 -3.02 24.34 -29.23
C ASP A 40 -2.12 23.73 -30.29
N TRP A 41 -1.22 24.54 -30.88
CA TRP A 41 -0.30 24.15 -31.93
C TRP A 41 0.80 23.20 -31.46
N ASP A 42 1.39 23.50 -30.31
CA ASP A 42 2.52 22.71 -29.79
C ASP A 42 2.07 21.32 -29.36
N GLU A 43 0.90 21.24 -28.73
CA GLU A 43 0.28 19.97 -28.38
C GLU A 43 -0.15 19.19 -29.65
N ALA A 44 -0.64 19.86 -30.68
CA ALA A 44 -0.95 19.23 -31.96
C ALA A 44 0.29 18.67 -32.66
N GLN A 45 1.41 19.40 -32.63
CA GLN A 45 2.70 18.94 -33.16
C GLN A 45 3.22 17.73 -32.38
N LYS A 46 3.09 17.74 -31.06
CA LYS A 46 3.47 16.62 -30.20
C LYS A 46 2.67 15.37 -30.59
N ARG A 47 1.34 15.48 -30.74
CA ARG A 47 0.48 14.38 -31.15
C ARG A 47 0.81 13.83 -32.54
N LEU A 48 1.16 14.69 -33.49
CA LEU A 48 1.64 14.24 -34.80
C LEU A 48 2.95 13.43 -34.67
N ARG A 49 3.91 13.91 -33.88
CA ARG A 49 5.16 13.18 -33.64
C ARG A 49 4.90 11.82 -32.97
N GLU A 50 4.00 11.76 -32.01
CA GLU A 50 3.57 10.50 -31.37
C GLU A 50 2.98 9.51 -32.36
N ARG A 51 2.18 10.00 -33.35
CA ARG A 51 1.61 9.14 -34.41
C ARG A 51 2.70 8.59 -35.31
N LEU A 52 3.63 9.42 -35.74
CA LEU A 52 4.74 8.99 -36.57
C LEU A 52 5.63 7.97 -35.84
N GLN A 53 5.95 8.23 -34.59
CA GLN A 53 6.71 7.29 -33.77
C GLN A 53 5.95 5.97 -33.53
N ALA A 54 4.63 6.02 -33.29
CA ALA A 54 3.81 4.83 -33.15
C ALA A 54 3.74 4.02 -34.45
N ARG A 55 3.71 4.68 -35.59
CA ARG A 55 3.81 4.05 -36.92
C ARG A 55 5.13 3.27 -37.05
N ASP A 56 6.23 3.95 -36.74
CA ASP A 56 7.58 3.38 -36.90
C ASP A 56 7.80 2.21 -35.93
N ASN A 57 7.18 2.25 -34.75
CA ASN A 57 7.20 1.19 -33.74
C ASN A 57 6.11 0.11 -33.90
N ASN A 58 5.34 0.09 -34.99
CA ASN A 58 4.23 -0.86 -35.21
C ASN A 58 3.11 -0.82 -34.13
N THR A 59 2.94 0.28 -33.41
CA THR A 59 1.93 0.42 -32.36
C THR A 59 0.74 1.30 -32.78
N LEU A 60 0.76 1.83 -34.00
CA LEU A 60 -0.26 2.75 -34.50
C LEU A 60 -1.69 2.18 -34.48
N PRO A 61 -1.96 0.89 -34.82
CA PRO A 61 -3.32 0.36 -34.76
C PRO A 61 -3.90 0.36 -33.36
N ALA A 62 -3.09 0.04 -32.35
CA ALA A 62 -3.51 0.08 -30.95
C ALA A 62 -3.75 1.52 -30.47
N LEU A 63 -2.87 2.45 -30.84
CA LEU A 63 -2.99 3.86 -30.48
C LEU A 63 -4.25 4.50 -31.09
N ARG A 64 -4.60 4.14 -32.33
CA ARG A 64 -5.84 4.58 -32.99
C ARG A 64 -7.07 4.03 -32.29
N ARG A 65 -7.08 2.74 -31.92
CA ARG A 65 -8.15 2.14 -31.12
C ARG A 65 -8.34 2.89 -29.79
N GLY A 66 -7.25 3.23 -29.10
CA GLY A 66 -7.28 4.01 -27.87
C GLY A 66 -7.87 5.42 -28.03
N GLN A 67 -7.76 6.02 -29.23
CA GLN A 67 -8.31 7.33 -29.52
C GLN A 67 -9.86 7.34 -29.53
N ASP A 68 -10.47 6.24 -29.95
CA ASP A 68 -11.93 6.12 -30.06
C ASP A 68 -12.57 5.73 -28.72
N LEU A 69 -11.81 5.13 -27.80
CA LEU A 69 -12.32 4.71 -26.50
C LEU A 69 -12.71 5.89 -25.62
N THR A 70 -13.87 5.78 -25.00
CA THR A 70 -14.29 6.68 -23.91
C THR A 70 -13.64 6.25 -22.58
N PHE A 71 -13.64 7.14 -21.61
CA PHE A 71 -13.21 6.83 -20.24
C PHE A 71 -14.09 5.72 -19.63
N ALA A 72 -15.39 5.74 -19.88
CA ALA A 72 -16.31 4.71 -19.40
C ALA A 72 -15.94 3.32 -19.94
N GLU A 73 -15.87 3.17 -21.26
CA GLU A 73 -15.52 1.90 -21.93
C GLU A 73 -14.16 1.36 -21.45
N TRP A 74 -13.16 2.24 -21.34
CA TRP A 74 -11.85 1.84 -20.82
C TRP A 74 -11.89 1.44 -19.35
N SER A 75 -12.66 2.13 -18.51
CA SER A 75 -12.77 1.78 -17.09
C SER A 75 -13.50 0.46 -16.88
N ASP A 76 -14.50 0.10 -17.70
CA ASP A 76 -15.14 -1.21 -17.65
C ASP A 76 -14.17 -2.31 -18.05
N PHE A 77 -13.50 -2.14 -19.19
CA PHE A 77 -12.46 -3.08 -19.62
C PHE A 77 -11.35 -3.27 -18.57
N TYR A 78 -10.91 -2.18 -17.92
CA TYR A 78 -9.91 -2.26 -16.85
C TYR A 78 -10.43 -3.02 -15.62
N LEU A 79 -11.68 -2.79 -15.22
CA LEU A 79 -12.26 -3.50 -14.07
C LEU A 79 -12.36 -5.00 -14.33
N GLU A 80 -12.80 -5.40 -15.51
CA GLU A 80 -12.97 -6.80 -15.90
C GLU A 80 -11.63 -7.53 -16.07
N ASN A 81 -10.67 -6.90 -16.76
CA ASN A 81 -9.47 -7.60 -17.21
C ASN A 81 -8.22 -7.38 -16.33
N PHE A 82 -8.24 -6.39 -15.42
CA PHE A 82 -7.05 -6.04 -14.62
C PHE A 82 -7.33 -5.81 -13.15
N SER A 83 -8.59 -5.79 -12.75
CA SER A 83 -8.99 -5.45 -11.39
C SER A 83 -9.75 -6.57 -10.69
N MET A 84 -10.65 -7.27 -11.36
CA MET A 84 -11.44 -8.33 -10.72
C MET A 84 -10.56 -9.52 -10.31
N PRO A 85 -10.97 -10.30 -9.31
CA PRO A 85 -10.32 -11.58 -8.98
C PRO A 85 -10.29 -12.53 -10.18
N PRO A 86 -9.22 -13.31 -10.38
CA PRO A 86 -8.05 -13.47 -9.52
C PRO A 86 -6.94 -12.42 -9.76
N PHE A 87 -7.07 -11.50 -10.73
CA PHE A 87 -6.03 -10.52 -11.08
C PHE A 87 -5.66 -9.60 -9.92
N ARG A 88 -6.64 -9.26 -9.05
CA ARG A 88 -6.45 -8.52 -7.81
C ARG A 88 -7.29 -9.11 -6.69
N ALA A 89 -6.84 -8.87 -5.46
CA ALA A 89 -7.62 -9.24 -4.30
C ALA A 89 -9.01 -8.57 -4.32
N PRO A 90 -10.10 -9.25 -3.87
CA PRO A 90 -11.47 -8.72 -3.89
C PRO A 90 -11.58 -7.31 -3.32
N LYS A 91 -10.89 -7.05 -2.20
CA LYS A 91 -10.90 -5.72 -1.57
C LYS A 91 -10.26 -4.63 -2.43
N THR A 92 -9.24 -4.97 -3.21
CA THR A 92 -8.62 -4.03 -4.16
C THR A 92 -9.59 -3.71 -5.30
N HIS A 93 -10.29 -4.73 -5.81
CA HIS A 93 -11.31 -4.55 -6.84
C HIS A 93 -12.44 -3.62 -6.37
N GLU A 94 -12.98 -3.82 -5.17
CA GLU A 94 -13.98 -2.92 -4.58
C GLU A 94 -13.50 -1.47 -4.47
N VAL A 95 -12.23 -1.27 -4.09
CA VAL A 95 -11.64 0.08 -4.01
C VAL A 95 -11.56 0.71 -5.41
N ASN A 96 -11.16 -0.06 -6.42
CA ASN A 96 -11.09 0.41 -7.79
C ASN A 96 -12.49 0.77 -8.33
N GLN A 97 -13.50 -0.07 -8.09
CA GLN A 97 -14.89 0.21 -8.47
C GLN A 97 -15.40 1.52 -7.85
N ARG A 98 -15.17 1.71 -6.54
CA ARG A 98 -15.59 2.94 -5.84
C ARG A 98 -14.89 4.19 -6.39
N ALA A 99 -13.58 4.11 -6.63
CA ALA A 99 -12.83 5.23 -7.20
C ALA A 99 -13.33 5.57 -8.61
N LEU A 100 -13.50 4.58 -9.48
CA LEU A 100 -13.98 4.77 -10.84
C LEU A 100 -15.42 5.28 -10.89
N LYS A 101 -16.28 4.88 -9.96
CA LYS A 101 -17.63 5.46 -9.83
C LYS A 101 -17.62 6.98 -9.65
N HIS A 102 -16.63 7.52 -8.92
CA HIS A 102 -16.49 8.97 -8.74
C HIS A 102 -15.85 9.65 -9.94
N LEU A 103 -14.84 9.04 -10.54
CA LEU A 103 -14.15 9.55 -11.73
C LEU A 103 -15.10 9.59 -12.95
N ARG A 104 -15.93 8.58 -13.15
CA ARG A 104 -16.96 8.55 -14.22
C ARG A 104 -17.93 9.71 -14.16
N LYS A 105 -18.29 10.19 -12.98
CA LYS A 105 -19.20 11.36 -12.87
C LYS A 105 -18.69 12.60 -13.60
N MET A 106 -17.38 12.68 -13.87
CA MET A 106 -16.79 13.82 -14.56
C MET A 106 -16.28 13.46 -15.96
N PHE A 107 -15.79 12.25 -16.15
CA PHE A 107 -15.06 11.87 -17.37
C PHE A 107 -15.80 10.86 -18.25
N GLU A 108 -17.01 10.44 -17.92
CA GLU A 108 -17.71 9.30 -18.54
C GLU A 108 -17.63 9.25 -20.07
N SER A 109 -18.01 10.36 -20.73
CA SER A 109 -17.99 10.48 -22.19
C SER A 109 -16.69 11.04 -22.77
N THR A 110 -15.73 11.40 -21.91
CA THR A 110 -14.45 11.96 -22.37
C THR A 110 -13.66 10.88 -23.13
N LYS A 111 -13.18 11.21 -24.32
CA LYS A 111 -12.27 10.33 -25.04
C LYS A 111 -10.98 10.14 -24.24
N LEU A 112 -10.52 8.89 -24.12
CA LEU A 112 -9.33 8.57 -23.31
C LEU A 112 -8.09 9.37 -23.74
N ALA A 113 -7.93 9.55 -25.05
CA ALA A 113 -6.84 10.33 -25.65
C ALA A 113 -6.99 11.85 -25.50
N ALA A 114 -8.17 12.35 -25.12
CA ALA A 114 -8.42 13.74 -24.90
C ALA A 114 -8.24 14.17 -23.43
N LEU A 115 -8.11 13.22 -22.52
CA LEU A 115 -7.93 13.50 -21.10
C LEU A 115 -6.57 14.14 -20.86
N THR A 116 -6.57 15.33 -20.26
CA THR A 116 -5.37 16.13 -19.99
C THR A 116 -4.99 16.10 -18.50
N ALA A 117 -3.78 16.58 -18.19
CA ALA A 117 -3.35 16.79 -16.80
C ALA A 117 -4.24 17.82 -16.10
N ASP A 118 -4.60 18.89 -16.80
CA ASP A 118 -5.44 19.98 -16.25
C ASP A 118 -6.84 19.49 -15.88
N ASP A 119 -7.44 18.60 -16.69
CA ASP A 119 -8.73 17.98 -16.37
C ASP A 119 -8.64 17.17 -15.05
N ILE A 120 -7.54 16.45 -14.88
CA ILE A 120 -7.30 15.65 -13.68
C ILE A 120 -7.11 16.56 -12.46
N GLU A 121 -6.32 17.61 -12.58
CA GLU A 121 -6.14 18.59 -11.49
C GLU A 121 -7.44 19.30 -11.11
N MET A 122 -8.23 19.70 -12.11
CA MET A 122 -9.54 20.28 -11.88
C MET A 122 -10.47 19.32 -11.14
N TYR A 123 -10.47 18.02 -11.52
CA TYR A 123 -11.18 16.97 -10.79
C TYR A 123 -10.74 16.92 -9.33
N LEU A 124 -9.42 16.86 -9.06
CA LEU A 124 -8.89 16.74 -7.71
C LEU A 124 -9.29 17.93 -6.83
N ARG A 125 -9.16 19.16 -7.37
CA ARG A 125 -9.55 20.40 -6.68
C ARG A 125 -11.06 20.43 -6.36
N LYS A 126 -11.91 20.04 -7.33
CA LYS A 126 -13.36 19.93 -7.13
C LYS A 126 -13.70 18.85 -6.09
N ARG A 127 -13.03 17.71 -6.17
CA ARG A 127 -13.29 16.55 -5.31
C ARG A 127 -12.92 16.80 -3.85
N LEU A 128 -11.82 17.52 -3.61
CA LEU A 128 -11.36 17.93 -2.27
C LEU A 128 -12.34 18.86 -1.56
N LYS A 129 -13.15 19.63 -2.30
CA LYS A 129 -14.18 20.51 -1.73
C LYS A 129 -15.49 19.79 -1.41
N GLN A 130 -15.69 18.56 -1.88
CA GLN A 130 -16.92 17.82 -1.67
C GLN A 130 -17.02 17.28 -0.24
N ARG A 131 -18.26 17.25 0.26
CA ARG A 131 -18.56 16.64 1.56
C ARG A 131 -18.90 15.16 1.41
N ALA A 132 -18.61 14.39 2.43
CA ALA A 132 -18.95 12.98 2.48
C ALA A 132 -20.46 12.82 2.75
N LEU A 133 -21.15 12.12 1.86
CA LEU A 133 -22.55 11.71 2.07
C LEU A 133 -22.57 10.38 2.83
N VAL A 134 -23.19 10.35 3.98
CA VAL A 134 -23.34 9.13 4.79
C VAL A 134 -24.83 8.79 4.88
N LYS A 135 -25.15 7.55 4.51
CA LYS A 135 -26.52 7.01 4.65
C LYS A 135 -26.78 6.75 6.13
N THR A 136 -27.80 7.39 6.68
CA THR A 136 -28.34 7.14 8.02
C THR A 136 -29.72 6.51 7.92
N LYS A 137 -30.32 6.12 9.05
CA LYS A 137 -31.72 5.63 9.07
C LYS A 137 -32.70 6.69 8.59
N ALA A 138 -32.39 7.98 8.77
CA ALA A 138 -33.22 9.13 8.37
C ALA A 138 -32.90 9.66 6.95
N GLY A 139 -32.04 8.97 6.16
CA GLY A 139 -31.64 9.42 4.82
C GLY A 139 -30.15 9.73 4.71
N PHE A 140 -29.78 10.46 3.64
CA PHE A 140 -28.39 10.88 3.43
C PHE A 140 -28.11 12.18 4.19
N VAL A 141 -27.02 12.16 4.98
CA VAL A 141 -26.54 13.33 5.72
C VAL A 141 -25.16 13.71 5.22
N GLU A 142 -24.97 14.99 4.90
CA GLU A 142 -23.66 15.54 4.61
C GLU A 142 -22.83 15.59 5.89
N LYS A 143 -21.65 15.02 5.83
CA LYS A 143 -20.64 15.09 6.92
C LYS A 143 -19.52 16.07 6.55
N GLN A 144 -18.40 15.89 7.21
CA GLN A 144 -17.19 16.65 6.97
C GLN A 144 -16.69 16.55 5.51
N VAL A 145 -15.87 17.49 5.09
CA VAL A 145 -15.17 17.47 3.81
C VAL A 145 -14.39 16.16 3.62
N LEU A 146 -14.31 15.67 2.40
CA LEU A 146 -13.58 14.44 2.10
C LEU A 146 -12.12 14.54 2.54
N LYS A 147 -11.61 13.48 3.16
CA LYS A 147 -10.19 13.43 3.51
C LYS A 147 -9.33 13.40 2.27
N ALA A 148 -8.24 14.16 2.27
CA ALA A 148 -7.25 14.18 1.17
C ALA A 148 -6.77 12.77 0.78
N THR A 149 -6.61 11.86 1.75
CA THR A 149 -6.25 10.46 1.52
C THR A 149 -7.27 9.71 0.66
N THR A 150 -8.57 10.03 0.76
CA THR A 150 -9.62 9.41 -0.07
C THR A 150 -9.49 9.85 -1.53
N VAL A 151 -9.33 11.14 -1.75
CA VAL A 151 -9.18 11.70 -3.10
C VAL A 151 -7.85 11.27 -3.73
N HIS A 152 -6.79 11.21 -2.94
CA HIS A 152 -5.50 10.68 -3.40
C HIS A 152 -5.59 9.19 -3.80
N GLN A 153 -6.42 8.40 -3.12
CA GLN A 153 -6.68 7.02 -3.53
C GLN A 153 -7.37 6.95 -4.91
N GLU A 154 -8.28 7.87 -5.21
CA GLU A 154 -8.92 7.98 -6.52
C GLU A 154 -7.88 8.30 -7.62
N LEU A 155 -6.96 9.24 -7.37
CA LEU A 155 -5.84 9.54 -8.28
C LEU A 155 -4.92 8.32 -8.49
N ARG A 156 -4.63 7.56 -7.44
CA ARG A 156 -3.80 6.34 -7.57
C ARG A 156 -4.45 5.29 -8.47
N VAL A 157 -5.76 5.12 -8.37
CA VAL A 157 -6.51 4.20 -9.23
C VAL A 157 -6.49 4.69 -10.68
N LEU A 158 -6.76 5.98 -10.90
CA LEU A 158 -6.70 6.61 -12.23
C LEU A 158 -5.32 6.43 -12.86
N ARG A 159 -4.25 6.80 -12.13
CA ARG A 159 -2.86 6.64 -12.58
C ARG A 159 -2.54 5.21 -12.97
N ARG A 160 -2.99 4.24 -12.18
CA ARG A 160 -2.80 2.81 -12.46
C ARG A 160 -3.54 2.38 -13.73
N MET A 161 -4.82 2.77 -13.86
CA MET A 161 -5.67 2.44 -15.00
C MET A 161 -5.08 3.00 -16.31
N LEU A 162 -4.62 4.26 -16.30
CA LEU A 162 -4.00 4.90 -17.45
C LEU A 162 -2.61 4.32 -17.77
N ASN A 163 -1.83 3.89 -16.77
CA ASN A 163 -0.60 3.13 -17.01
C ASN A 163 -0.87 1.80 -17.72
N VAL A 164 -2.00 1.16 -17.50
CA VAL A 164 -2.40 -0.04 -18.27
C VAL A 164 -2.72 0.34 -19.71
N ALA A 165 -3.39 1.47 -19.96
CA ALA A 165 -3.65 1.97 -21.31
C ALA A 165 -2.36 2.26 -22.09
N VAL A 166 -1.36 2.86 -21.43
CA VAL A 166 -0.02 3.08 -22.05
C VAL A 166 0.65 1.74 -22.37
N ARG A 167 0.64 0.78 -21.46
CA ARG A 167 1.20 -0.57 -21.74
C ARG A 167 0.50 -1.30 -22.87
N LYS A 168 -0.80 -1.11 -23.02
CA LYS A 168 -1.59 -1.64 -24.16
C LYS A 168 -1.42 -0.81 -25.44
N LYS A 169 -0.61 0.25 -25.40
CA LYS A 169 -0.38 1.17 -26.52
C LYS A 169 -1.65 1.93 -26.99
N PHE A 170 -2.64 2.05 -26.10
CA PHE A 170 -3.85 2.84 -26.36
C PHE A 170 -3.62 4.33 -26.07
N LEU A 171 -2.66 4.64 -25.22
CA LEU A 171 -2.14 5.98 -24.98
C LEU A 171 -0.63 5.99 -25.20
N PHE A 172 -0.12 7.10 -25.68
CA PHE A 172 1.32 7.33 -25.82
C PHE A 172 1.96 7.57 -24.43
N ALA A 173 1.36 8.44 -23.64
CA ALA A 173 1.81 8.80 -22.30
C ALA A 173 0.63 8.82 -21.32
N ASN A 174 0.94 8.71 -20.04
CA ASN A 174 -0.07 8.82 -19.00
C ASN A 174 -0.25 10.30 -18.60
N PRO A 175 -1.44 10.89 -18.79
CA PRO A 175 -1.69 12.27 -18.39
C PRO A 175 -1.56 12.53 -16.88
N CYS A 176 -1.59 11.49 -16.05
CA CYS A 176 -1.29 11.65 -14.63
C CYS A 176 0.20 11.81 -14.29
N ALA A 177 1.13 11.73 -15.27
CA ALA A 177 2.57 11.70 -14.96
C ALA A 177 3.06 13.01 -14.32
N GLY A 178 2.59 14.17 -14.80
CA GLY A 178 2.94 15.49 -14.27
C GLY A 178 1.97 16.05 -13.23
N VAL A 179 0.91 15.31 -12.88
CA VAL A 179 -0.10 15.82 -11.94
C VAL A 179 0.41 15.80 -10.51
N GLU A 180 0.47 16.96 -9.88
CA GLU A 180 0.70 17.10 -8.45
C GLU A 180 -0.62 17.04 -7.69
N PHE A 181 -0.60 16.38 -6.53
CA PHE A 181 -1.77 16.33 -5.69
C PHE A 181 -1.89 17.64 -4.89
N PRO A 182 -3.00 18.40 -5.02
CA PRO A 182 -3.09 19.79 -4.54
C PRO A 182 -3.28 19.93 -3.03
N ALA A 183 -3.09 18.87 -2.25
CA ALA A 183 -3.19 18.89 -0.80
C ALA A 183 -2.15 18.00 -0.17
N ARG A 184 -1.67 18.38 1.01
CA ARG A 184 -0.81 17.52 1.79
C ARG A 184 -1.58 16.25 2.18
N VAL A 185 -1.09 15.12 1.73
CA VAL A 185 -1.57 13.82 2.20
C VAL A 185 -0.74 13.47 3.41
N ASP A 186 -1.35 13.50 4.58
CA ASP A 186 -0.69 13.03 5.79
C ASP A 186 -0.32 11.55 5.61
N GLY A 187 0.91 11.34 5.15
CA GLY A 187 1.36 10.04 4.67
C GLY A 187 1.69 9.05 5.77
N LEU A 188 1.80 9.51 7.00
CA LEU A 188 2.20 8.68 8.12
C LEU A 188 1.16 8.81 9.23
N PHE A 189 0.18 7.93 9.18
CA PHE A 189 -0.55 7.62 10.39
C PHE A 189 0.45 7.08 11.42
N ARG A 190 0.63 7.80 12.53
CA ARG A 190 1.39 7.29 13.67
C ARG A 190 0.54 6.29 14.41
N PRO A 191 0.91 5.00 14.45
CA PRO A 191 0.16 4.03 15.24
C PRO A 191 0.23 4.40 16.72
N HIS A 192 -0.86 4.13 17.44
CA HIS A 192 -0.87 4.26 18.89
C HIS A 192 0.01 3.16 19.49
N TYR A 193 0.92 3.53 20.37
CA TYR A 193 1.64 2.59 21.21
C TYR A 193 0.84 2.36 22.49
N VAL A 194 0.44 1.13 22.74
CA VAL A 194 -0.30 0.76 23.94
C VAL A 194 0.68 0.52 25.09
N THR A 195 0.65 1.36 26.11
CA THR A 195 1.45 1.16 27.32
C THR A 195 0.94 -0.06 28.09
N TRP A 196 1.77 -0.62 28.98
CA TRP A 196 1.35 -1.75 29.78
C TRP A 196 0.12 -1.43 30.65
N SER A 197 0.10 -0.26 31.29
CA SER A 197 -1.03 0.21 32.08
C SER A 197 -2.32 0.38 31.25
N GLU A 198 -2.21 0.92 30.01
CA GLU A 198 -3.36 1.01 29.12
C GLU A 198 -3.86 -0.39 28.73
N GLN A 199 -2.95 -1.32 28.42
CA GLN A 199 -3.32 -2.69 28.08
C GLN A 199 -4.09 -3.36 29.20
N GLN A 200 -3.61 -3.27 30.44
CA GLN A 200 -4.29 -3.82 31.61
C GLN A 200 -5.72 -3.26 31.79
N LYS A 201 -5.88 -1.93 31.64
CA LYS A 201 -7.20 -1.29 31.69
C LYS A 201 -8.14 -1.78 30.59
N ILE A 202 -7.60 -1.95 29.37
CA ILE A 202 -8.39 -2.42 28.24
C ILE A 202 -8.77 -3.89 28.44
N GLU A 203 -7.83 -4.74 28.87
CA GLU A 203 -8.08 -6.16 29.14
C GLU A 203 -9.12 -6.36 30.25
N PHE A 204 -9.07 -5.56 31.32
CA PHE A 204 -10.06 -5.60 32.39
C PHE A 204 -11.47 -5.25 31.90
N ALA A 205 -11.59 -4.24 31.03
CA ALA A 205 -12.86 -3.80 30.46
C ALA A 205 -13.34 -4.66 29.27
N ALA A 206 -12.49 -5.56 28.74
CA ALA A 206 -12.78 -6.35 27.55
C ALA A 206 -13.61 -7.60 27.86
N PRO A 207 -14.57 -8.00 26.99
CA PRO A 207 -15.11 -9.34 27.02
C PRO A 207 -14.00 -10.37 26.76
N GLU A 208 -14.19 -11.59 27.23
CA GLU A 208 -13.14 -12.61 27.26
C GLU A 208 -12.46 -12.86 25.91
N TYR A 209 -13.23 -13.08 24.84
CA TYR A 209 -12.68 -13.27 23.51
C TYR A 209 -11.82 -12.08 23.02
N LEU A 210 -12.20 -10.85 23.40
CA LEU A 210 -11.45 -9.66 23.00
C LEU A 210 -10.18 -9.48 23.84
N ARG A 211 -10.22 -9.89 25.11
CA ARG A 211 -9.03 -9.99 25.98
C ARG A 211 -8.02 -10.98 25.39
N ASN A 212 -8.48 -12.14 24.94
CA ASN A 212 -7.63 -13.12 24.27
C ASN A 212 -7.01 -12.53 22.98
N ILE A 213 -7.78 -11.82 22.14
CA ILE A 213 -7.27 -11.15 20.95
C ILE A 213 -6.18 -10.12 21.31
N ILE A 214 -6.37 -9.32 22.37
CA ILE A 214 -5.39 -8.32 22.80
C ILE A 214 -4.06 -9.01 23.13
N ARG A 215 -4.09 -10.04 23.97
CA ARG A 215 -2.90 -10.83 24.37
C ARG A 215 -2.24 -11.49 23.17
N ILE A 216 -3.00 -12.23 22.37
CA ILE A 216 -2.48 -12.90 21.17
C ILE A 216 -1.76 -11.90 20.26
N VAL A 217 -2.36 -10.75 19.95
CA VAL A 217 -1.79 -9.81 18.98
C VAL A 217 -0.59 -9.04 19.55
N THR A 218 -0.60 -8.71 20.83
CA THR A 218 0.55 -8.04 21.48
C THR A 218 1.72 -8.96 21.73
N GLU A 219 1.54 -10.29 21.65
CA GLU A 219 2.57 -11.30 21.88
C GLU A 219 3.04 -12.01 20.59
N THR A 220 2.26 -11.95 19.49
CA THR A 220 2.60 -12.64 18.24
C THR A 220 2.69 -11.71 17.03
N GLY A 221 2.13 -10.51 17.15
CA GLY A 221 2.01 -9.57 16.04
C GLY A 221 1.13 -10.07 14.89
N LEU A 222 0.21 -11.00 15.08
CA LEU A 222 -0.71 -11.50 14.04
C LEU A 222 -1.58 -10.38 13.46
N ARG A 223 -1.88 -10.48 12.15
CA ARG A 223 -2.82 -9.57 11.49
C ARG A 223 -4.25 -9.98 11.82
N ILE A 224 -4.95 -9.18 12.64
CA ILE A 224 -6.25 -9.55 13.21
C ILE A 224 -7.23 -10.04 12.14
N TYR A 225 -7.51 -9.23 11.11
CA TYR A 225 -8.55 -9.54 10.13
C TYR A 225 -8.12 -10.42 8.94
N LYS A 226 -6.84 -10.74 8.81
CA LYS A 226 -6.37 -11.59 7.72
C LYS A 226 -5.84 -12.94 8.21
N GLU A 227 -5.28 -12.96 9.42
CA GLU A 227 -4.64 -14.15 9.99
C GLU A 227 -5.43 -14.70 11.18
N LEU A 228 -5.83 -13.84 12.13
CA LEU A 228 -6.44 -14.29 13.38
C LEU A 228 -7.94 -14.59 13.25
N THR A 229 -8.74 -13.71 12.62
CA THR A 229 -10.20 -13.97 12.53
C THR A 229 -10.56 -15.21 11.71
N PRO A 230 -9.89 -15.55 10.59
CA PRO A 230 -10.18 -16.78 9.84
C PRO A 230 -9.42 -18.00 10.35
N MET A 231 -8.70 -17.90 11.46
CA MET A 231 -7.88 -18.97 12.00
C MET A 231 -8.73 -20.16 12.39
N LYS A 232 -8.32 -21.35 11.96
CA LYS A 232 -8.90 -22.61 12.36
C LYS A 232 -8.16 -23.20 13.57
N LYS A 233 -8.83 -24.02 14.32
CA LYS A 233 -8.28 -24.66 15.53
C LYS A 233 -7.13 -25.61 15.22
N ASP A 234 -7.17 -26.29 14.08
CA ASP A 234 -6.13 -27.22 13.61
C ASP A 234 -4.80 -26.54 13.23
N GLN A 235 -4.78 -25.21 13.16
CA GLN A 235 -3.56 -24.43 12.95
C GLN A 235 -2.73 -24.24 14.22
N LEU A 236 -3.29 -24.57 15.40
CA LEU A 236 -2.64 -24.39 16.69
C LEU A 236 -1.96 -25.66 17.16
N ASP A 237 -0.69 -25.57 17.46
CA ASP A 237 0.08 -26.58 18.18
C ASP A 237 0.52 -26.00 19.53
N LEU A 238 -0.32 -26.21 20.54
CA LEU A 238 -0.02 -25.71 21.89
C LEU A 238 1.04 -26.52 22.61
N VAL A 239 1.30 -27.76 22.19
CA VAL A 239 2.36 -28.62 22.74
C VAL A 239 3.72 -28.05 22.35
N ASN A 240 3.91 -27.76 21.05
CA ASN A 240 5.14 -27.17 20.53
C ASN A 240 5.13 -25.65 20.59
N ARG A 241 4.04 -25.02 21.10
CA ARG A 241 3.87 -23.58 21.22
C ARG A 241 4.08 -22.85 19.90
N THR A 242 3.40 -23.32 18.87
CA THR A 242 3.43 -22.70 17.54
C THR A 242 2.03 -22.53 16.96
N VAL A 243 1.89 -21.65 16.00
CA VAL A 243 0.70 -21.50 15.17
C VAL A 243 1.08 -21.37 13.71
N TRP A 244 0.47 -22.19 12.87
CA TRP A 244 0.66 -22.16 11.42
C TRP A 244 -0.26 -21.14 10.76
N ILE A 245 0.31 -20.26 9.92
CA ILE A 245 -0.44 -19.26 9.14
C ILE A 245 -0.38 -19.64 7.65
N PRO A 246 -1.40 -20.32 7.10
CA PRO A 246 -1.41 -20.82 5.72
C PRO A 246 -1.67 -19.74 4.69
N ASP A 247 -2.31 -18.62 5.05
CA ASP A 247 -2.64 -17.50 4.16
C ASP A 247 -2.47 -16.16 4.85
N SER A 248 -1.82 -15.24 4.17
CA SER A 248 -1.59 -13.90 4.66
C SER A 248 -1.68 -12.85 3.53
N LYS A 249 -1.55 -11.57 3.86
CA LYS A 249 -1.57 -10.46 2.91
C LYS A 249 -0.37 -10.47 1.95
N THR A 250 0.74 -11.04 2.38
CA THR A 250 2.00 -11.10 1.63
C THR A 250 2.58 -12.51 1.72
N PRO A 251 3.34 -12.99 0.71
CA PRO A 251 3.93 -14.33 0.75
C PRO A 251 4.72 -14.61 2.04
N ASN A 252 5.50 -13.66 2.51
CA ASN A 252 6.27 -13.76 3.76
C ASN A 252 5.38 -13.88 5.02
N GLY A 253 4.08 -13.72 4.88
CA GLY A 253 3.14 -13.89 5.99
C GLY A 253 2.73 -15.33 6.22
N VAL A 254 2.95 -16.22 5.24
CA VAL A 254 2.77 -17.66 5.36
C VAL A 254 3.96 -18.20 6.16
N ALA A 255 3.74 -18.60 7.37
CA ALA A 255 4.82 -19.02 8.27
C ALA A 255 4.27 -19.69 9.53
N GLU A 256 5.13 -20.44 10.19
CA GLU A 256 4.95 -20.83 11.56
C GLU A 256 5.35 -19.69 12.51
N VAL A 257 4.57 -19.46 13.54
CA VAL A 257 4.77 -18.37 14.51
C VAL A 257 4.93 -18.95 15.89
N PRO A 258 6.06 -18.71 16.57
CA PRO A 258 6.25 -19.16 17.94
C PRO A 258 5.36 -18.38 18.90
N LEU A 259 4.93 -19.03 19.97
CA LEU A 259 4.05 -18.48 20.99
C LEU A 259 4.82 -18.27 22.29
N THR A 260 4.63 -17.10 22.89
CA THR A 260 4.98 -16.89 24.31
C THR A 260 3.99 -17.63 25.20
N ASP A 261 4.32 -17.82 26.50
CA ASP A 261 3.39 -18.44 27.46
C ASP A 261 2.07 -17.68 27.52
N ILE A 262 2.11 -16.34 27.51
CA ILE A 262 0.91 -15.48 27.52
C ILE A 262 0.06 -15.71 26.24
N ALA A 263 0.69 -15.87 25.09
CA ALA A 263 -0.02 -16.15 23.85
C ALA A 263 -0.64 -17.57 23.87
N ALA A 264 0.10 -18.57 24.33
CA ALA A 264 -0.38 -19.94 24.43
C ALA A 264 -1.58 -20.04 25.36
N ASP A 265 -1.52 -19.41 26.54
CA ASP A 265 -2.64 -19.33 27.49
C ASP A 265 -3.86 -18.63 26.86
N ALA A 266 -3.64 -17.52 26.15
CA ALA A 266 -4.72 -16.79 25.50
C ALA A 266 -5.37 -17.62 24.36
N PHE A 267 -4.60 -18.40 23.63
CA PHE A 267 -5.12 -19.34 22.63
C PHE A 267 -5.87 -20.50 23.27
N SER A 268 -5.36 -21.08 24.36
CA SER A 268 -6.04 -22.13 25.12
C SER A 268 -7.39 -21.65 25.67
N ASN A 269 -7.42 -20.48 26.28
CA ASN A 269 -8.67 -19.86 26.74
C ASN A 269 -9.64 -19.60 25.59
N GLN A 270 -9.13 -19.17 24.44
CA GLN A 270 -9.98 -18.94 23.27
C GLN A 270 -10.54 -20.23 22.70
N LEU A 271 -9.77 -21.32 22.67
CA LEU A 271 -10.25 -22.65 22.28
C LEU A 271 -11.41 -23.11 23.17
N ALA A 272 -11.31 -22.91 24.50
CA ALA A 272 -12.33 -23.31 25.44
C ALA A 272 -13.69 -22.62 25.20
N ILE A 273 -13.67 -21.35 24.78
CA ILE A 273 -14.90 -20.56 24.53
C ILE A 273 -15.38 -20.58 23.08
N SER A 274 -14.63 -21.14 22.14
CA SER A 274 -14.95 -21.09 20.70
C SER A 274 -16.04 -22.04 20.23
N GLY A 275 -16.52 -22.95 21.10
CA GLY A 275 -17.55 -23.93 20.74
C GLY A 275 -17.09 -25.01 19.76
N PRO A 276 -17.98 -25.80 19.18
CA PRO A 276 -17.62 -27.04 18.43
C PRO A 276 -17.11 -26.79 16.99
N GLY A 277 -17.30 -25.64 16.40
CA GLY A 277 -16.93 -25.38 15.00
C GLY A 277 -15.41 -25.36 14.73
N PRO A 278 -15.00 -25.32 13.46
CA PRO A 278 -13.59 -25.38 13.08
C PRO A 278 -12.83 -24.08 13.34
N TYR A 279 -13.51 -22.96 13.49
CA TYR A 279 -12.88 -21.65 13.64
C TYR A 279 -12.64 -21.27 15.10
N LEU A 280 -11.53 -20.59 15.34
CA LEU A 280 -11.19 -20.06 16.66
C LEU A 280 -12.10 -18.88 17.08
N PHE A 281 -12.57 -18.10 16.12
CA PHE A 281 -13.53 -17.01 16.29
C PHE A 281 -14.75 -17.22 15.40
N PRO A 282 -15.66 -18.13 15.77
CA PRO A 282 -16.82 -18.49 14.96
C PRO A 282 -17.83 -17.36 14.85
N SER A 283 -18.65 -17.40 13.79
CA SER A 283 -19.79 -16.50 13.60
C SER A 283 -20.83 -17.13 12.72
N ASP A 284 -22.03 -17.32 13.23
CA ASP A 284 -23.18 -17.83 12.49
C ASP A 284 -23.79 -16.76 11.57
N GLU A 285 -23.55 -15.48 11.86
CA GLU A 285 -24.04 -14.36 11.05
C GLU A 285 -23.26 -14.17 9.74
N ASN A 286 -22.05 -14.72 9.65
CA ASN A 286 -21.21 -14.56 8.47
C ASN A 286 -21.15 -15.84 7.66
N ALA A 287 -21.46 -15.78 6.37
CA ALA A 287 -21.38 -16.91 5.44
C ALA A 287 -19.99 -17.59 5.38
N SER A 288 -18.94 -16.91 5.88
CA SER A 288 -17.59 -17.48 6.02
C SER A 288 -17.41 -18.33 7.28
N GLY A 289 -18.38 -18.41 8.17
CA GLY A 289 -18.35 -19.15 9.43
C GLY A 289 -17.47 -18.53 10.52
N HIS A 290 -16.84 -17.38 10.28
CA HIS A 290 -15.97 -16.71 11.25
C HIS A 290 -16.23 -15.20 11.35
N GLN A 291 -15.80 -14.59 12.44
CA GLN A 291 -15.91 -13.17 12.67
C GLN A 291 -15.11 -12.35 11.63
N LYS A 292 -15.73 -11.30 11.09
CA LYS A 292 -15.08 -10.40 10.13
C LYS A 292 -14.59 -9.10 10.75
N THR A 293 -15.15 -8.70 11.89
CA THR A 293 -14.80 -7.44 12.55
C THR A 293 -15.11 -7.47 14.04
N PHE A 294 -14.26 -6.84 14.81
CA PHE A 294 -14.47 -6.58 16.24
C PHE A 294 -14.64 -5.08 16.53
N LYS A 295 -14.91 -4.28 15.49
CA LYS A 295 -14.87 -2.82 15.60
C LYS A 295 -15.84 -2.28 16.68
N THR A 296 -17.06 -2.78 16.71
CA THR A 296 -18.10 -2.32 17.68
C THR A 296 -17.69 -2.67 19.11
N ALA A 297 -17.27 -3.91 19.35
CA ALA A 297 -16.79 -4.36 20.64
C ALA A 297 -15.53 -3.60 21.08
N TRP A 298 -14.60 -3.35 20.15
CA TRP A 298 -13.39 -2.57 20.41
C TRP A 298 -13.71 -1.15 20.87
N HIS A 299 -14.59 -0.43 20.16
CA HIS A 299 -15.02 0.91 20.55
C HIS A 299 -15.70 0.94 21.93
N ALA A 300 -16.56 -0.04 22.21
CA ALA A 300 -17.23 -0.15 23.48
C ALA A 300 -16.23 -0.42 24.63
N THR A 301 -15.24 -1.28 24.40
CA THR A 301 -14.21 -1.62 25.37
C THR A 301 -13.33 -0.43 25.68
N LEU A 302 -12.83 0.31 24.68
CA LEU A 302 -12.02 1.51 24.91
C LEU A 302 -12.79 2.57 25.70
N ARG A 303 -14.09 2.75 25.45
CA ARG A 303 -14.92 3.67 26.25
C ARG A 303 -15.02 3.22 27.71
N ARG A 304 -15.26 1.92 27.98
CA ARG A 304 -15.31 1.40 29.36
C ARG A 304 -13.96 1.51 30.08
N ALA A 305 -12.87 1.29 29.34
CA ALA A 305 -11.52 1.43 29.86
C ALA A 305 -11.07 2.89 30.06
N ASN A 306 -11.88 3.85 29.64
CA ASN A 306 -11.53 5.28 29.60
C ASN A 306 -10.20 5.55 28.87
N VAL A 307 -10.02 4.86 27.72
CA VAL A 307 -8.84 5.00 26.85
C VAL A 307 -9.28 5.67 25.54
N PRO A 308 -8.55 6.70 25.06
CA PRO A 308 -8.84 7.33 23.78
C PRO A 308 -8.84 6.33 22.63
N TYR A 309 -9.72 6.57 21.62
CA TYR A 309 -9.82 5.66 20.50
C TYR A 309 -8.52 5.54 19.71
N PHE A 310 -8.10 4.31 19.48
CA PHE A 310 -7.09 3.91 18.52
C PHE A 310 -7.53 2.65 17.77
N ARG A 311 -6.86 2.31 16.69
CA ARG A 311 -7.24 1.14 15.89
C ARG A 311 -6.77 -0.14 16.57
N ILE A 312 -7.60 -1.17 16.59
CA ILE A 312 -7.21 -2.48 17.11
C ILE A 312 -5.95 -3.04 16.42
N TYR A 313 -5.69 -2.64 15.16
CA TYR A 313 -4.47 -3.00 14.42
C TYR A 313 -3.19 -2.44 15.07
N ASP A 314 -3.29 -1.41 15.87
CA ASP A 314 -2.14 -0.78 16.54
C ASP A 314 -1.55 -1.65 17.66
N LEU A 315 -2.27 -2.70 18.10
CA LEU A 315 -1.73 -3.77 18.96
C LEU A 315 -0.53 -4.47 18.30
N ARG A 316 -0.59 -4.74 16.99
CA ARG A 316 0.55 -5.29 16.25
C ARG A 316 1.73 -4.31 16.17
N SER A 317 1.46 -3.01 16.10
CA SER A 317 2.51 -1.99 16.16
C SER A 317 3.14 -1.92 17.56
N THR A 318 2.34 -2.16 18.60
CA THR A 318 2.81 -2.27 19.98
C THR A 318 3.77 -3.45 20.15
N TYR A 319 3.45 -4.62 19.61
CA TYR A 319 4.35 -5.78 19.58
C TYR A 319 5.71 -5.44 18.95
N ALA A 320 5.69 -4.84 17.74
CA ALA A 320 6.90 -4.40 17.06
C ALA A 320 7.76 -3.44 17.89
N THR A 321 7.09 -2.46 18.52
CA THR A 321 7.77 -1.45 19.35
C THR A 321 8.36 -2.05 20.63
N ARG A 322 7.67 -3.02 21.25
CA ARG A 322 8.15 -3.73 22.45
C ARG A 322 9.40 -4.54 22.15
N LEU A 323 9.42 -5.27 21.03
CA LEU A 323 10.60 -6.03 20.61
C LEU A 323 11.80 -5.12 20.37
N SER A 324 11.61 -4.01 19.63
CA SER A 324 12.68 -3.04 19.39
C SER A 324 13.15 -2.36 20.69
N ALA A 325 12.24 -2.06 21.61
CA ALA A 325 12.58 -1.51 22.92
C ALA A 325 13.34 -2.52 23.82
N GLY A 326 13.04 -3.81 23.64
CA GLY A 326 13.78 -4.91 24.29
C GLY A 326 15.16 -5.20 23.67
N GLY A 327 15.58 -4.46 22.65
CA GLY A 327 16.89 -4.62 22.02
C GLY A 327 16.95 -5.70 20.94
N VAL A 328 15.80 -6.23 20.50
CA VAL A 328 15.74 -7.19 19.40
C VAL A 328 16.12 -6.48 18.09
N ALA A 329 17.07 -7.03 17.34
CA ALA A 329 17.52 -6.45 16.08
C ALA A 329 16.39 -6.30 15.05
N ASP A 330 16.42 -5.24 14.24
CA ASP A 330 15.38 -4.89 13.28
C ASP A 330 15.07 -6.03 12.29
N GLU A 331 16.08 -6.81 11.90
CA GLU A 331 15.94 -7.97 11.02
C GLU A 331 15.08 -9.05 11.65
N TRP A 332 15.30 -9.35 12.92
CA TRP A 332 14.52 -10.34 13.66
C TRP A 332 13.08 -9.86 13.88
N VAL A 333 12.93 -8.59 14.26
CA VAL A 333 11.57 -8.02 14.40
C VAL A 333 10.80 -8.04 13.08
N THR A 334 11.49 -7.76 11.97
CA THR A 334 10.91 -7.83 10.62
C THR A 334 10.47 -9.25 10.27
N GLN A 335 11.28 -10.26 10.61
CA GLN A 335 10.95 -11.68 10.42
C GLN A 335 9.79 -12.11 11.33
N LEU A 336 9.81 -11.80 12.61
CA LEU A 336 8.72 -12.09 13.56
C LEU A 336 7.40 -11.44 13.13
N LEU A 337 7.45 -10.24 12.56
CA LEU A 337 6.30 -9.59 11.95
C LEU A 337 5.94 -10.15 10.57
N ARG A 338 6.76 -11.01 9.99
CA ARG A 338 6.55 -11.58 8.66
C ARG A 338 6.33 -10.47 7.61
N GLN A 339 7.22 -9.47 7.62
CA GLN A 339 7.23 -8.33 6.69
C GLN A 339 8.39 -8.49 5.70
N GLY A 340 8.12 -8.25 4.41
CA GLY A 340 9.15 -8.32 3.37
C GLY A 340 9.96 -7.03 3.17
N ASP A 341 9.62 -5.94 3.88
CA ASP A 341 10.27 -4.64 3.69
C ASP A 341 10.51 -3.94 5.05
N ALA A 342 11.78 -3.74 5.37
CA ALA A 342 12.22 -3.02 6.56
C ALA A 342 11.70 -1.56 6.60
N LYS A 343 11.43 -0.93 5.44
CA LYS A 343 10.81 0.40 5.39
C LYS A 343 9.41 0.42 5.99
N VAL A 344 8.67 -0.67 5.87
CA VAL A 344 7.35 -0.82 6.48
C VAL A 344 7.48 -0.96 7.99
N PHE A 345 8.49 -1.70 8.46
CA PHE A 345 8.78 -1.85 9.89
C PHE A 345 9.04 -0.49 10.57
N LYS A 346 9.88 0.37 9.99
CA LYS A 346 10.19 1.72 10.51
C LYS A 346 8.94 2.59 10.76
N LYS A 347 7.82 2.29 10.12
CA LYS A 347 6.53 2.97 10.36
C LYS A 347 5.82 2.49 11.62
N TYR A 348 6.07 1.26 12.04
CA TYR A 348 5.41 0.63 13.19
C TYR A 348 6.27 0.61 14.44
N SER A 349 7.59 0.56 14.29
CA SER A 349 8.54 0.64 15.40
C SER A 349 8.81 2.11 15.73
N GLN A 350 8.00 2.69 16.59
CA GLN A 350 8.15 4.07 17.05
C GLN A 350 8.49 4.11 18.55
N MET A 351 9.77 4.26 18.82
CA MET A 351 10.20 4.46 20.20
C MET A 351 9.66 5.77 20.76
N LYS A 352 8.98 5.73 21.92
CA LYS A 352 8.62 6.92 22.68
C LYS A 352 9.88 7.62 23.21
N LEU A 353 9.74 8.88 23.56
CA LEU A 353 10.86 9.68 24.07
C LEU A 353 11.55 9.03 25.28
N GLN A 354 10.77 8.39 26.17
CA GLN A 354 11.32 7.66 27.31
C GLN A 354 12.20 6.49 26.89
N MET A 355 11.75 5.65 25.92
CA MET A 355 12.52 4.53 25.38
C MET A 355 13.84 5.01 24.74
N LYS A 356 13.79 6.18 24.07
CA LYS A 356 15.01 6.81 23.51
C LYS A 356 15.96 7.26 24.62
N ARG A 357 15.46 7.79 25.72
CA ARG A 357 16.26 8.17 26.89
C ARG A 357 16.90 6.94 27.55
N GLU A 358 16.13 5.86 27.71
CA GLU A 358 16.64 4.59 28.24
C GLU A 358 17.72 3.98 27.34
N ALA A 359 17.54 4.04 26.03
CA ALA A 359 18.54 3.62 25.06
C ALA A 359 19.80 4.51 25.14
N LEU A 360 19.65 5.82 25.29
CA LEU A 360 20.77 6.75 25.47
C LEU A 360 21.48 6.54 26.80
N ALA A 361 20.79 6.09 27.84
CA ALA A 361 21.43 5.77 29.13
C ALA A 361 22.37 4.55 29.03
N LYS A 362 22.16 3.68 28.03
CA LYS A 362 23.05 2.55 27.74
C LYS A 362 24.22 2.92 26.83
N LEU A 363 24.39 4.19 26.45
CA LEU A 363 25.45 4.65 25.58
C LEU A 363 26.80 4.47 26.29
N ASN A 364 27.65 3.59 25.75
CA ASN A 364 29.00 3.37 26.25
C ASN A 364 29.94 4.45 25.68
N ARG A 365 30.31 5.42 26.52
CA ARG A 365 31.25 6.49 26.13
C ARG A 365 32.67 6.06 25.97
N GLN A 366 33.01 4.86 26.49
CA GLN A 366 34.36 4.26 26.40
C GLN A 366 34.43 3.16 25.31
N ALA A 367 33.39 3.06 24.47
CA ALA A 367 33.41 2.11 23.36
C ALA A 367 34.59 2.41 22.44
N ASN A 368 35.43 1.42 22.18
CA ASN A 368 36.65 1.50 21.39
C ASN A 368 37.80 2.32 22.03
N GLU A 369 37.71 2.72 23.28
CA GLU A 369 38.86 3.17 24.02
C GLU A 369 39.63 1.95 24.53
N ALA A 370 40.97 1.90 24.31
CA ALA A 370 41.80 0.86 24.87
C ALA A 370 41.78 1.02 26.39
N GLY A 371 41.14 0.12 27.11
CA GLY A 371 41.17 0.08 28.56
C GLY A 371 42.63 -0.10 29.03
N PRO A 372 43.02 0.47 30.21
CA PRO A 372 44.30 0.18 30.77
C PRO A 372 44.33 -1.32 31.15
N GLY A 373 44.83 -2.17 30.25
CA GLY A 373 44.92 -3.60 30.52
C GLY A 373 44.98 -4.55 29.34
N PHE A 374 44.76 -4.11 28.13
CA PHE A 374 45.14 -4.89 26.94
C PHE A 374 46.58 -4.52 26.56
N GLY A 375 47.53 -4.96 27.40
CA GLY A 375 48.91 -5.05 27.02
C GLY A 375 48.99 -5.94 25.78
N THR A 376 49.58 -5.41 24.74
CA THR A 376 50.06 -6.21 23.61
C THR A 376 50.82 -7.39 24.19
N ALA A 377 50.29 -8.62 24.03
CA ALA A 377 51.10 -9.80 24.26
C ALA A 377 52.32 -9.65 23.37
N GLN A 378 53.46 -9.40 23.99
CA GLN A 378 54.73 -9.52 23.32
C GLN A 378 54.78 -10.95 22.82
N GLY A 379 54.72 -11.13 21.52
CA GLY A 379 55.02 -12.39 20.87
C GLY A 379 56.43 -12.82 21.28
N PRO A 380 56.68 -14.13 21.38
CA PRO A 380 57.99 -14.61 21.75
C PRO A 380 59.04 -14.02 20.80
N ALA A 381 60.13 -13.48 21.37
CA ALA A 381 61.25 -12.93 20.64
C ALA A 381 61.78 -13.99 19.65
N GLU A 382 61.78 -13.67 18.38
CA GLU A 382 62.46 -14.49 17.38
C GLU A 382 63.99 -14.57 17.72
N PRO A 383 64.60 -15.77 17.68
CA PRO A 383 66.02 -15.90 17.87
C PRO A 383 66.75 -15.23 16.70
N GLY A 384 67.60 -14.25 17.02
CA GLY A 384 68.36 -13.52 16.03
C GLY A 384 69.24 -14.45 15.20
N PHE A 385 69.10 -14.42 13.89
CA PHE A 385 70.05 -15.00 12.94
C PHE A 385 71.35 -14.18 12.97
N GLY A 386 72.37 -14.75 13.61
CA GLY A 386 73.72 -14.22 13.53
C GLY A 386 74.24 -14.29 12.11
N THR A 387 74.67 -13.16 11.58
CA THR A 387 75.31 -13.05 10.28
C THR A 387 76.76 -13.57 10.48
N VAL A 388 77.05 -14.73 9.91
CA VAL A 388 78.46 -15.22 9.79
C VAL A 388 79.01 -14.61 8.49
N LEU A 389 79.96 -13.68 8.65
CA LEU A 389 80.84 -13.23 7.57
C LEU A 389 81.84 -14.33 7.28
N ALA A 390 81.82 -14.85 6.05
CA ALA A 390 82.84 -15.71 5.52
C ALA A 390 84.03 -14.87 4.94
N GLN A 391 85.26 -15.23 5.30
CA GLN A 391 86.44 -14.88 4.55
C GLN A 391 86.53 -15.74 3.29
#